data_96d0ce6a235c47c6cfa6b0791e78fef4
#
_entry.id   96d0ce6a235c47c6cfa6b0791e78fef4
#
_cell.length_a   1.000
_cell.length_b   1.000
_cell.length_c   1.000
_cell.angle_alpha   90.00
_cell.angle_beta   90.00
_cell.angle_gamma   90.00
#
_symmetry.space_group_name_H-M   'P 1'
#
loop_
_entity.id
_entity.type
_entity.pdbx_description
1 polymer ?
#
loop_
_entity_poly.entity_id
_entity_poly.type
_entity_poly.pdbx_seq_one_letter_code
_entity_poly.pdbx_strand_id
1 'polypeptide(L)'
;DYELYTCLKYWESCDDFVLSNLSKRLNNRNLLKVKISNSHITDAAKNKLIKLFCKKHNCSKEEALYFIFSDKLTNDLYSNKSKINILLKNGEIKDFAIASDQFNSTILNKTINKYFLCYC
;
A
#
# COMPACT_ATOMS: atom_id res chain seq x y z
N ASP A 1 12.78 -1.48 19.03
CA ASP A 1 12.23 -2.63 18.26
C ASP A 1 11.84 -3.81 19.15
N TYR A 2 12.66 -4.16 20.20
CA TYR A 2 12.36 -5.27 21.10
C TYR A 2 11.07 -5.06 21.91
N GLU A 3 10.86 -3.86 22.43
CA GLU A 3 9.66 -3.49 23.19
C GLU A 3 8.40 -3.61 22.34
N LEU A 4 8.44 -3.12 21.10
CA LEU A 4 7.32 -3.24 20.16
C LEU A 4 6.98 -4.70 19.88
N TYR A 5 7.98 -5.55 19.69
CA TYR A 5 7.77 -6.98 19.45
C TYR A 5 7.16 -7.68 20.69
N THR A 6 7.57 -7.30 21.88
CA THR A 6 6.99 -7.80 23.14
C THR A 6 5.53 -7.36 23.28
N CYS A 7 5.22 -6.10 22.96
CA CYS A 7 3.84 -5.60 22.95
C CYS A 7 2.96 -6.38 21.96
N LEU A 8 3.46 -6.63 20.74
CA LEU A 8 2.72 -7.41 19.74
C LEU A 8 2.39 -8.82 20.23
N LYS A 9 3.30 -9.48 20.94
CA LYS A 9 3.02 -10.79 21.56
C LYS A 9 1.96 -10.71 22.66
N TYR A 10 2.03 -9.68 23.48
CA TYR A 10 1.05 -9.46 24.54
C TYR A 10 -0.34 -9.19 23.97
N TRP A 11 -0.44 -8.39 22.92
CA TRP A 11 -1.71 -8.03 22.28
C TRP A 11 -2.40 -9.19 21.56
N GLU A 12 -1.72 -10.29 21.30
CA GLU A 12 -2.40 -11.49 20.78
C GLU A 12 -3.52 -12.00 21.69
N SER A 13 -3.41 -11.76 23.00
CA SER A 13 -4.34 -12.24 24.02
C SER A 13 -5.30 -11.17 24.53
N CYS A 14 -5.30 -9.97 23.93
CA CYS A 14 -6.20 -8.90 24.37
C CYS A 14 -7.64 -9.14 23.90
N ASP A 15 -8.60 -8.51 24.60
CA ASP A 15 -10.04 -8.64 24.33
C ASP A 15 -10.47 -7.93 23.04
N ASP A 16 -9.67 -6.96 22.54
CA ASP A 16 -9.93 -6.28 21.28
C ASP A 16 -9.70 -7.24 20.11
N PHE A 17 -10.78 -7.55 19.38
CA PHE A 17 -10.74 -8.46 18.22
C PHE A 17 -9.77 -8.01 17.13
N VAL A 18 -9.78 -6.73 16.80
CA VAL A 18 -8.93 -6.17 15.71
C VAL A 18 -7.46 -6.26 16.10
N LEU A 19 -7.12 -5.75 17.28
CA LEU A 19 -5.75 -5.73 17.78
C LEU A 19 -5.19 -7.14 17.95
N SER A 20 -5.93 -8.03 18.60
CA SER A 20 -5.55 -9.43 18.81
C SER A 20 -5.32 -10.17 17.48
N ASN A 21 -6.25 -10.03 16.53
CA ASN A 21 -6.16 -10.72 15.24
C ASN A 21 -5.01 -10.20 14.38
N LEU A 22 -4.81 -8.87 14.32
CA LEU A 22 -3.69 -8.27 13.56
C LEU A 22 -2.33 -8.65 14.18
N SER A 23 -2.21 -8.64 15.51
CA SER A 23 -0.99 -9.06 16.22
C SER A 23 -0.66 -10.52 15.95
N LYS A 24 -1.65 -11.43 16.04
CA LYS A 24 -1.50 -12.85 15.68
C LYS A 24 -1.04 -13.03 14.23
N ARG A 25 -1.63 -12.28 13.30
CA ARG A 25 -1.27 -12.36 11.89
C ARG A 25 0.17 -11.91 11.64
N LEU A 26 0.58 -10.83 12.30
CA LEU A 26 1.94 -10.29 12.15
C LEU A 26 2.98 -11.27 12.72
N ASN A 27 2.77 -11.77 13.93
CA ASN A 27 3.69 -12.70 14.59
C ASN A 27 3.80 -14.05 13.86
N ASN A 28 2.68 -14.55 13.33
CA ASN A 28 2.65 -15.81 12.57
C ASN A 28 2.94 -15.64 11.07
N ARG A 29 3.29 -14.43 10.62
CA ARG A 29 3.55 -14.09 9.20
C ARG A 29 2.37 -14.43 8.26
N ASN A 30 1.16 -14.43 8.78
CA ASN A 30 -0.07 -14.61 8.01
C ASN A 30 -0.65 -13.26 7.61
N LEU A 31 0.11 -12.52 6.82
CA LEU A 31 -0.24 -11.14 6.43
C LEU A 31 -1.47 -11.09 5.53
N LEU A 32 -2.06 -9.90 5.40
CA LEU A 32 -3.13 -9.66 4.45
C LEU A 32 -2.63 -9.86 3.01
N LYS A 33 -3.47 -10.44 2.19
CA LYS A 33 -3.21 -10.58 0.74
C LYS A 33 -3.48 -9.26 0.05
N VAL A 34 -2.69 -8.94 -0.97
CA VAL A 34 -2.85 -7.74 -1.78
C VAL A 34 -3.12 -8.12 -3.22
N LYS A 35 -4.22 -7.63 -3.77
CA LYS A 35 -4.52 -7.70 -5.20
C LYS A 35 -4.33 -6.33 -5.83
N ILE A 36 -3.45 -6.22 -6.82
CA ILE A 36 -3.19 -4.99 -7.55
C ILE A 36 -3.91 -5.05 -8.90
N SER A 37 -4.54 -3.94 -9.31
CA SER A 37 -5.25 -3.79 -10.57
C SER A 37 -4.96 -2.43 -11.20
N ASN A 38 -5.02 -2.38 -12.53
CA ASN A 38 -4.97 -1.13 -13.28
C ASN A 38 -6.35 -0.44 -13.36
N SER A 39 -7.43 -1.16 -13.04
CA SER A 39 -8.79 -0.66 -13.01
C SER A 39 -9.28 -0.48 -11.58
N HIS A 40 -10.21 0.44 -11.38
CA HIS A 40 -10.85 0.70 -10.10
C HIS A 40 -11.50 -0.58 -9.54
N ILE A 41 -11.32 -0.81 -8.26
CA ILE A 41 -11.92 -1.94 -7.54
C ILE A 41 -13.35 -1.54 -7.15
N THR A 42 -14.32 -2.31 -7.59
CA THR A 42 -15.74 -1.99 -7.35
C THR A 42 -16.11 -2.19 -5.88
N ASP A 43 -16.92 -1.27 -5.35
CA ASP A 43 -17.43 -1.37 -3.97
C ASP A 43 -18.25 -2.64 -3.75
N ALA A 44 -18.91 -3.15 -4.79
CA ALA A 44 -19.63 -4.43 -4.73
C ALA A 44 -18.70 -5.60 -4.38
N ALA A 45 -17.53 -5.68 -5.01
CA ALA A 45 -16.54 -6.72 -4.72
C ALA A 45 -15.99 -6.61 -3.29
N LYS A 46 -15.66 -5.38 -2.85
CA LYS A 46 -15.21 -5.10 -1.49
C LYS A 46 -16.28 -5.47 -0.45
N ASN A 47 -17.52 -5.02 -0.65
CA ASN A 47 -18.62 -5.30 0.27
C ASN A 47 -18.95 -6.79 0.36
N LYS A 48 -18.80 -7.56 -0.73
CA LYS A 48 -18.95 -9.02 -0.69
C LYS A 48 -17.92 -9.67 0.24
N LEU A 49 -16.66 -9.25 0.15
CA LEU A 49 -15.60 -9.75 1.03
C LEU A 49 -15.84 -9.39 2.49
N ILE A 50 -16.25 -8.13 2.77
CA ILE A 50 -16.58 -7.66 4.12
C ILE A 50 -17.70 -8.52 4.73
N LYS A 51 -18.80 -8.77 3.99
CA LYS A 51 -19.89 -9.62 4.46
C LYS A 51 -19.44 -11.04 4.79
N LEU A 52 -18.60 -11.63 3.94
CA LEU A 52 -18.05 -12.97 4.18
C LEU A 52 -17.14 -13.00 5.42
N PHE A 53 -16.31 -11.98 5.59
CA PHE A 53 -15.43 -11.85 6.74
C PHE A 53 -16.22 -11.70 8.04
N CYS A 54 -17.19 -10.78 8.08
CA CYS A 54 -18.06 -10.58 9.25
C CYS A 54 -18.78 -11.87 9.64
N LYS A 55 -19.32 -12.61 8.65
CA LYS A 55 -19.98 -13.89 8.90
C LYS A 55 -19.03 -14.95 9.47
N LYS A 56 -17.79 -14.99 8.95
CA LYS A 56 -16.80 -15.99 9.37
C LYS A 56 -16.25 -15.71 10.79
N HIS A 57 -16.05 -14.44 11.12
CA HIS A 57 -15.40 -14.04 12.38
C HIS A 57 -16.37 -13.48 13.43
N ASN A 58 -17.66 -13.40 13.09
CA ASN A 58 -18.71 -12.84 13.94
C ASN A 58 -18.35 -11.43 14.47
N CYS A 59 -17.86 -10.58 13.57
CA CYS A 59 -17.39 -9.22 13.85
C CYS A 59 -18.26 -8.17 13.15
N SER A 60 -18.16 -6.92 13.61
CA SER A 60 -18.85 -5.79 13.01
C SER A 60 -18.27 -5.41 11.64
N LYS A 61 -19.01 -4.59 10.90
CA LYS A 61 -18.52 -4.07 9.62
C LYS A 61 -17.32 -3.14 9.80
N GLU A 62 -17.35 -2.34 10.87
CA GLU A 62 -16.28 -1.42 11.24
C GLU A 62 -14.98 -2.18 11.52
N GLU A 63 -15.03 -3.26 12.28
CA GLU A 63 -13.89 -4.13 12.56
C GLU A 63 -13.36 -4.79 11.29
N ALA A 64 -14.23 -5.23 10.39
CA ALA A 64 -13.84 -5.85 9.12
C ALA A 64 -13.08 -4.90 8.19
N LEU A 65 -13.29 -3.58 8.29
CA LEU A 65 -12.58 -2.59 7.48
C LEU A 65 -11.07 -2.52 7.78
N TYR A 66 -10.63 -2.95 8.94
CA TYR A 66 -9.19 -3.08 9.26
C TYR A 66 -8.51 -4.22 8.52
N PHE A 67 -9.29 -5.19 8.01
CA PHE A 67 -8.79 -6.38 7.31
C PHE A 67 -9.07 -6.35 5.81
N ILE A 68 -10.06 -5.56 5.38
CA ILE A 68 -10.49 -5.47 3.99
C ILE A 68 -10.63 -4.01 3.60
N PHE A 69 -9.65 -3.51 2.87
CA PHE A 69 -9.63 -2.12 2.42
C PHE A 69 -9.02 -2.00 1.03
N SER A 70 -9.37 -0.95 0.33
CA SER A 70 -8.87 -0.65 -1.00
C SER A 70 -8.48 0.81 -1.09
N ASP A 71 -7.43 1.09 -1.83
CA ASP A 71 -6.99 2.45 -2.08
C ASP A 71 -6.31 2.54 -3.45
N LYS A 72 -5.93 3.75 -3.81
CA LYS A 72 -5.26 4.09 -5.05
C LYS A 72 -3.81 4.43 -4.77
N LEU A 73 -2.89 3.77 -5.45
CA LEU A 73 -1.48 4.13 -5.51
C LEU A 73 -1.25 5.01 -6.73
N THR A 74 -0.81 6.22 -6.49
CA THR A 74 -0.36 7.13 -7.54
C THR A 74 1.16 7.20 -7.45
N ASN A 75 1.84 6.78 -8.50
CA ASN A 75 3.29 6.88 -8.60
C ASN A 75 3.64 7.85 -9.71
N ASP A 76 4.14 9.00 -9.33
CA ASP A 76 4.76 9.96 -10.23
C ASP A 76 6.24 9.59 -10.30
N LEU A 77 6.64 8.92 -11.38
CA LEU A 77 8.02 8.48 -11.59
C LEU A 77 9.00 9.66 -11.54
N TYR A 78 8.57 10.81 -12.01
CA TYR A 78 9.35 12.04 -11.98
C TYR A 78 8.40 13.23 -11.92
N SER A 79 8.47 14.04 -10.88
CA SER A 79 7.64 15.23 -10.75
C SER A 79 8.48 16.50 -10.89
N ASN A 80 7.88 17.57 -11.42
CA ASN A 80 8.52 18.88 -11.49
C ASN A 80 8.96 19.44 -10.12
N LYS A 81 8.48 18.83 -9.03
CA LYS A 81 8.84 19.22 -7.66
C LYS A 81 10.13 18.56 -7.16
N SER A 82 10.59 17.49 -7.80
CA SER A 82 11.80 16.74 -7.41
C SER A 82 12.74 16.55 -8.60
N LYS A 83 13.15 17.66 -9.23
CA LYS A 83 14.13 17.63 -10.33
C LYS A 83 15.48 17.12 -9.82
N ILE A 84 16.06 16.18 -10.54
CA ILE A 84 17.41 15.70 -10.30
C ILE A 84 18.33 16.43 -11.27
N ASN A 85 19.16 17.32 -10.75
CA ASN A 85 20.12 18.07 -11.55
C ASN A 85 21.42 17.29 -11.68
N ILE A 86 21.92 17.17 -12.90
CA ILE A 86 23.22 16.57 -13.24
C ILE A 86 24.19 17.66 -13.61
N LEU A 87 25.36 17.66 -12.99
CA LEU A 87 26.49 18.48 -13.40
C LEU A 87 27.27 17.74 -14.50
N LEU A 88 27.26 18.29 -15.69
CA LEU A 88 28.01 17.76 -16.83
C LEU A 88 29.49 18.12 -16.73
N LYS A 89 30.35 17.40 -17.45
CA LYS A 89 31.82 17.64 -17.48
C LYS A 89 32.22 19.04 -17.98
N ASN A 90 31.36 19.69 -18.76
CA ASN A 90 31.54 21.07 -19.25
C ASN A 90 31.11 22.14 -18.25
N GLY A 91 30.64 21.75 -17.01
CA GLY A 91 30.17 22.65 -15.97
C GLY A 91 28.68 23.04 -16.09
N GLU A 92 27.98 22.59 -17.12
CA GLU A 92 26.53 22.84 -17.23
C GLU A 92 25.73 21.96 -16.28
N ILE A 93 24.67 22.53 -15.73
CA ILE A 93 23.69 21.81 -14.93
C ILE A 93 22.47 21.54 -15.81
N LYS A 94 22.13 20.26 -15.99
CA LYS A 94 20.94 19.83 -16.74
C LYS A 94 20.07 18.91 -15.90
N ASP A 95 18.76 19.00 -16.12
CA ASP A 95 17.81 18.06 -15.54
C ASP A 95 18.08 16.65 -16.08
N PHE A 96 18.05 15.64 -15.20
CA PHE A 96 18.29 14.23 -15.54
C PHE A 96 17.40 13.74 -16.69
N ALA A 97 16.11 14.13 -16.69
CA ALA A 97 15.17 13.74 -17.72
C ALA A 97 15.51 14.30 -19.11
N ILE A 98 16.27 15.43 -19.16
CA ILE A 98 16.73 16.07 -20.40
C ILE A 98 18.12 15.56 -20.78
N ALA A 99 18.96 15.27 -19.80
CA ALA A 99 20.35 14.87 -20.02
C ALA A 99 20.50 13.39 -20.44
N SER A 100 19.49 12.55 -20.17
CA SER A 100 19.52 11.11 -20.46
C SER A 100 18.87 10.80 -21.81
N ASP A 101 19.64 10.24 -22.74
CA ASP A 101 19.13 9.76 -24.04
C ASP A 101 18.25 8.51 -23.90
N GLN A 102 18.33 7.81 -22.76
CA GLN A 102 17.59 6.56 -22.51
C GLN A 102 16.23 6.79 -21.89
N PHE A 103 16.01 7.93 -21.25
CA PHE A 103 14.74 8.26 -20.60
C PHE A 103 13.98 9.32 -21.38
N ASN A 104 12.90 8.88 -22.01
CA ASN A 104 11.98 9.79 -22.66
C ASN A 104 11.20 10.58 -21.60
N SER A 105 11.30 11.89 -21.59
CA SER A 105 10.59 12.79 -20.66
C SER A 105 9.08 12.54 -20.65
N THR A 106 8.52 12.09 -21.77
CA THR A 106 7.09 11.74 -21.91
C THR A 106 6.72 10.49 -21.07
N ILE A 107 7.65 9.56 -20.87
CA ILE A 107 7.43 8.37 -20.05
C ILE A 107 7.62 8.69 -18.58
N LEU A 108 8.61 9.51 -18.24
CA LEU A 108 8.90 9.89 -16.85
C LEU A 108 7.80 10.76 -16.24
N ASN A 109 7.17 11.62 -17.03
CA ASN A 109 6.09 12.50 -16.58
C ASN A 109 4.71 11.80 -16.52
N LYS A 110 4.63 10.51 -16.85
CA LYS A 110 3.37 9.77 -16.85
C LYS A 110 3.02 9.31 -15.44
N THR A 111 1.98 9.90 -14.88
CA THR A 111 1.40 9.42 -13.63
C THR A 111 0.80 8.02 -13.81
N ILE A 112 1.34 7.04 -13.12
CA ILE A 112 0.81 5.68 -13.13
C ILE A 112 -0.10 5.51 -11.91
N ASN A 113 -1.38 5.26 -12.19
CA ASN A 113 -2.36 4.94 -11.16
C ASN A 113 -2.56 3.44 -11.09
N LYS A 114 -2.41 2.87 -9.89
CA LYS A 114 -2.77 1.49 -9.59
C LYS A 114 -3.72 1.45 -8.41
N TYR A 115 -4.62 0.50 -8.44
CA TYR A 115 -5.57 0.27 -7.36
C TYR A 115 -5.19 -1.02 -6.65
N PHE A 116 -5.29 -1.04 -5.34
CA PHE A 116 -5.04 -2.24 -4.58
C PHE A 116 -6.21 -2.56 -3.64
N LEU A 117 -6.39 -3.84 -3.39
CA LEU A 117 -7.32 -4.39 -2.43
C LEU A 117 -6.55 -5.28 -1.47
N CYS A 118 -6.57 -4.93 -0.19
CA CYS A 118 -6.09 -5.78 0.88
C CYS A 118 -7.25 -6.63 1.42
N TYR A 119 -7.00 -7.91 1.69
CA TYR A 119 -8.00 -8.83 2.23
C TYR A 119 -7.34 -10.03 2.94
N CYS A 120 -8.11 -10.74 3.75
CA CYS A 120 -7.69 -11.99 4.41
C CYS A 120 -7.96 -13.23 3.58
#